data_e960c4ac1f178c0999d5278fa9dbb36e
#
_entry.id   e960c4ac1f178c0999d5278fa9dbb36e
#
_cell.length_a   1.000
_cell.length_b   1.000
_cell.length_c   1.000
_cell.angle_alpha   90.00
_cell.angle_beta   90.00
_cell.angle_gamma   90.00
#
_symmetry.space_group_name_H-M   'P 1'
#
loop_
_entity.id
_entity.type
_entity.pdbx_description
1 polymer ?
#
loop_
_entity_poly.entity_id
_entity_poly.type
_entity_poly.pdbx_seq_one_letter_code
_entity_poly.pdbx_strand_id
1 'polypeptide(L)' 'MSQRDKLIARIRARPSEAYFTDVQRLLELFGWSCRKGTGSHRAFTKPGERTITVPIKDEKVKRVYLDEICERLGLDD' A
#
# COMPACT_ATOMS: atom_id res chain seq x y z
N MET A 1 7.41 -20.15 2.56
CA MET A 1 6.57 -19.01 2.12
C MET A 1 7.39 -18.04 1.29
N SER A 2 6.81 -17.51 0.23
CA SER A 2 7.50 -16.54 -0.60
C SER A 2 7.53 -15.16 0.06
N GLN A 3 8.41 -14.30 -0.42
CA GLN A 3 8.46 -12.91 0.04
C GLN A 3 7.10 -12.22 -0.18
N ARG A 4 6.44 -12.55 -1.29
CA ARG A 4 5.13 -12.02 -1.61
C ARG A 4 4.09 -12.40 -0.55
N ASP A 5 4.05 -13.66 -0.17
CA ASP A 5 3.09 -14.16 0.81
C ASP A 5 3.31 -13.51 2.19
N LYS A 6 4.57 -13.35 2.58
CA LYS A 6 4.90 -12.70 3.84
C LYS A 6 4.47 -11.24 3.85
N LEU A 7 4.68 -10.56 2.75
CA LEU A 7 4.33 -9.14 2.61
C LEU A 7 2.81 -8.96 2.68
N ILE A 8 2.07 -9.80 1.96
CA ILE A 8 0.61 -9.78 1.97
C ILE A 8 0.08 -10.02 3.40
N ALA A 9 0.61 -11.04 4.07
CA ALA A 9 0.18 -11.36 5.42
C ALA A 9 0.45 -10.23 6.39
N ARG A 10 1.61 -9.57 6.26
CA ARG A 10 1.99 -8.45 7.13
C ARG A 10 1.02 -7.28 6.99
N ILE A 11 0.72 -6.89 5.76
CA ILE A 11 -0.17 -5.76 5.51
C ILE A 11 -1.62 -6.13 5.85
N ARG A 12 -2.03 -7.35 5.53
CA ARG A 12 -3.37 -7.84 5.82
C ARG A 12 -3.66 -7.88 7.33
N ALA A 13 -2.65 -8.11 8.14
CA ALA A 13 -2.78 -8.09 9.59
C ALA A 13 -3.08 -6.69 10.14
N ARG A 14 -2.90 -5.67 9.34
CA ARG A 14 -3.18 -4.28 9.66
C ARG A 14 -2.49 -3.82 10.93
N PRO A 15 -1.16 -3.75 10.91
CA PRO A 15 -0.44 -3.13 12.02
C PRO A 15 -0.85 -1.67 12.15
N SER A 16 -0.58 -1.06 13.29
CA SER A 16 -0.90 0.36 13.49
C SER A 16 -0.22 1.24 12.44
N GLU A 17 0.96 0.83 11.99
CA GLU A 17 1.70 1.49 10.91
C GLU A 17 2.48 0.44 10.15
N ALA A 18 2.72 0.68 8.85
CA ALA A 18 3.58 -0.16 8.03
C ALA A 18 4.59 0.72 7.32
N TYR A 19 5.77 0.20 7.04
CA TYR A 19 6.76 0.95 6.27
C TYR A 19 6.25 1.21 4.87
N PHE A 20 6.49 2.42 4.38
CA PHE A 20 6.09 2.79 3.03
C PHE A 20 6.71 1.85 1.99
N THR A 21 7.96 1.44 2.20
CA THR A 21 8.62 0.52 1.26
C THR A 21 7.86 -0.79 1.13
N ASP A 22 7.29 -1.29 2.22
CA ASP A 22 6.48 -2.51 2.19
C ASP A 22 5.18 -2.29 1.42
N VAL A 23 4.54 -1.15 1.67
CA VAL A 23 3.29 -0.79 0.98
C VAL A 23 3.53 -0.64 -0.52
N GLN A 24 4.60 0.06 -0.89
CA GLN A 24 4.96 0.25 -2.28
C GLN A 24 5.22 -1.08 -2.97
N ARG A 25 5.99 -1.95 -2.33
CA ARG A 25 6.31 -3.26 -2.89
C ARG A 25 5.05 -4.10 -3.09
N LEU A 26 4.15 -4.07 -2.11
CA LEU A 26 2.89 -4.79 -2.22
C LEU A 26 2.07 -4.30 -3.42
N LEU A 27 1.90 -2.99 -3.53
CA LEU A 27 1.11 -2.42 -4.63
C LEU A 27 1.75 -2.70 -5.99
N GLU A 28 3.08 -2.66 -6.07
CA GLU A 28 3.78 -2.99 -7.31
C GLU A 28 3.56 -4.44 -7.73
N LEU A 29 3.48 -5.35 -6.77
CA LEU A 29 3.17 -6.75 -7.06
C LEU A 29 1.79 -6.93 -7.68
N PHE A 30 0.88 -5.99 -7.41
CA PHE A 30 -0.49 -6.04 -7.95
C PHE A 30 -0.66 -5.14 -9.18
N GLY A 31 0.45 -4.66 -9.75
CA GLY A 31 0.40 -3.89 -10.99
C GLY A 31 0.25 -2.39 -10.83
N TRP A 32 0.38 -1.87 -9.61
CA TRP A 32 0.30 -0.44 -9.37
C TRP A 32 1.67 0.20 -9.50
N SER A 33 1.69 1.46 -9.93
CA SER A 33 2.92 2.25 -10.05
C SER A 33 2.88 3.37 -9.03
N CYS A 34 4.01 3.58 -8.35
CA CYS A 34 4.14 4.66 -7.38
C CYS A 34 4.56 5.94 -8.08
N ARG A 35 3.87 7.04 -7.78
CA ARG A 35 4.23 8.36 -8.28
C ARG A 35 4.42 9.30 -7.10
N LYS A 36 5.40 10.17 -7.22
CA LYS A 36 5.65 11.16 -6.19
C LYS A 36 4.51 12.19 -6.19
N GLY A 37 3.86 12.33 -5.05
CA GLY A 37 2.82 13.34 -4.88
C GLY A 37 3.39 14.66 -4.38
N THR A 38 2.53 15.47 -3.78
CA THR A 38 2.92 16.76 -3.22
C THR A 38 3.37 16.57 -1.77
N GLY A 39 4.56 17.06 -1.44
CA GLY A 39 5.10 16.97 -0.09
C GLY A 39 5.27 15.53 0.36
N SER A 40 4.65 15.18 1.48
CA SER A 40 4.77 13.84 2.06
C SER A 40 3.76 12.83 1.50
N HIS A 41 3.00 13.21 0.48
CA HIS A 41 2.02 12.31 -0.14
C HIS A 41 2.64 11.49 -1.26
N ARG A 42 2.16 10.27 -1.42
CA ARG A 42 2.51 9.40 -2.55
C ARG A 42 1.24 8.92 -3.20
N ALA A 43 1.25 8.85 -4.53
CA ALA A 43 0.12 8.38 -5.31
C ALA A 43 0.47 7.07 -5.99
N PHE A 44 -0.47 6.12 -5.98
CA PHE A 44 -0.33 4.86 -6.69
C PHE A 44 -1.38 4.83 -7.79
N THR A 45 -0.96 4.49 -8.99
CA THR A 45 -1.82 4.47 -10.16
C THR A 45 -1.80 3.11 -10.83
N LYS A 46 -2.95 2.73 -11.40
CA LYS A 46 -3.09 1.51 -12.18
C LYS A 46 -4.13 1.78 -13.27
N PRO A 47 -3.88 1.37 -14.52
CA PRO A 47 -4.87 1.59 -15.60
C PRO A 47 -6.23 1.01 -15.23
N GLY A 48 -7.28 1.81 -15.43
CA GLY A 48 -8.64 1.39 -15.13
C GLY A 48 -9.06 1.53 -13.69
N GLU A 49 -8.15 1.97 -12.80
CA GLU A 49 -8.43 2.09 -11.37
C GLU A 49 -8.25 3.53 -10.90
N ARG A 50 -8.99 3.89 -9.85
CA ARG A 50 -8.80 5.21 -9.24
C ARG A 50 -7.47 5.26 -8.51
N THR A 51 -6.83 6.40 -8.54
CA THR A 51 -5.58 6.64 -7.84
C THR A 51 -5.76 6.45 -6.34
N ILE A 52 -4.78 5.78 -5.71
CA ILE A 52 -4.71 5.66 -4.26
C ILE A 52 -3.67 6.66 -3.79
N THR A 53 -4.06 7.60 -2.92
CA THR A 53 -3.13 8.59 -2.37
C THR A 53 -2.98 8.34 -0.89
N VAL A 54 -1.74 8.23 -0.41
CA VAL A 54 -1.46 8.02 1.00
C VAL A 54 -0.45 9.04 1.51
N PRO A 55 -0.69 9.61 2.70
CA PRO A 55 0.31 10.43 3.35
C PRO A 55 1.38 9.53 3.98
N ILE A 56 2.62 10.00 3.95
CA ILE A 56 3.75 9.28 4.51
C ILE A 56 4.31 10.13 5.64
N LYS A 57 4.48 9.54 6.81
CA LYS A 57 5.11 10.21 7.93
C LYS A 57 6.17 9.29 8.51
N ASP A 58 7.42 9.77 8.59
CA ASP A 58 8.54 8.99 9.07
C ASP A 58 8.66 7.66 8.30
N GLU A 59 8.43 7.73 6.99
CA GLU A 59 8.50 6.59 6.08
C GLU A 59 7.48 5.49 6.40
N LYS A 60 6.38 5.85 7.10
CA LYS A 60 5.34 4.90 7.50
C LYS A 60 3.96 5.33 7.01
N VAL A 61 3.10 4.34 6.83
CA VAL A 61 1.71 4.51 6.42
C VAL A 61 0.82 4.01 7.54
N LYS A 62 -0.17 4.80 7.94
CA LYS A 62 -1.05 4.46 9.04
C LYS A 62 -2.11 3.43 8.65
N ARG A 63 -2.65 2.74 9.66
CA ARG A 63 -3.61 1.65 9.46
C ARG A 63 -4.82 2.04 8.61
N VAL A 64 -5.35 3.25 8.77
CA VAL A 64 -6.54 3.65 8.02
C VAL A 64 -6.31 3.55 6.50
N TYR A 65 -5.09 3.81 6.06
CA TYR A 65 -4.75 3.70 4.64
C TYR A 65 -4.47 2.27 4.24
N LEU A 66 -4.00 1.44 5.18
CA LEU A 66 -3.84 0.01 4.93
C LEU A 66 -5.19 -0.66 4.72
N ASP A 67 -6.23 -0.19 5.44
CA ASP A 67 -7.60 -0.68 5.24
C ASP A 67 -8.04 -0.46 3.80
N GLU A 68 -7.84 0.75 3.29
CA GLU A 68 -8.21 1.07 1.91
C GLU A 68 -7.43 0.22 0.92
N ILE A 69 -6.13 0.07 1.14
CA ILE A 69 -5.27 -0.71 0.25
C ILE A 69 -5.72 -2.17 0.21
N CYS A 70 -5.98 -2.76 1.37
CA CYS A 70 -6.43 -4.15 1.43
C CYS A 70 -7.77 -4.32 0.72
N GLU A 71 -8.69 -3.38 0.87
CA GLU A 71 -9.97 -3.41 0.19
C GLU A 71 -9.79 -3.32 -1.32
N ARG A 72 -8.97 -2.37 -1.78
CA ARG A 72 -8.75 -2.15 -3.21
C ARG A 72 -8.02 -3.33 -3.88
N LEU A 73 -7.19 -4.03 -3.14
CA LEU A 73 -6.46 -5.20 -3.66
C LEU A 73 -7.22 -6.51 -3.47
N GLY A 74 -8.38 -6.48 -2.79
CA GLY A 74 -9.16 -7.67 -2.54
C GLY A 74 -8.52 -8.65 -1.56
N LEU A 75 -7.70 -8.15 -0.64
CA LEU A 75 -6.99 -9.02 0.30
C LEU A 75 -7.86 -9.54 1.44
N ASP A 76 -9.03 -8.96 1.62
CA ASP A 76 -9.94 -9.33 2.70
C ASP A 76 -10.96 -10.40 2.30
N ASP A 77 -10.95 -10.78 1.05
CA ASP A 77 -11.89 -11.77 0.51
C ASP A 77 -11.40 -13.20 0.66
#